data_7c39a31d959254fa7d15e48aa78d46b5
#
_entry.id   7c39a31d959254fa7d15e48aa78d46b5
#
_cell.length_a   1.000
_cell.length_b   1.000
_cell.length_c   1.000
_cell.angle_alpha   90.00
_cell.angle_beta   90.00
_cell.angle_gamma   90.00
#
_symmetry.space_group_name_H-M   'P 1'
#
loop_
_entity.id
_entity.type
_entity.pdbx_description
1 polymer ?
#
loop_
_entity_poly.entity_id
_entity_poly.type
_entity_poly.pdbx_seq_one_letter_code
_entity_poly.pdbx_strand_id
1 'polypeptide(L)'
;MFHVKHLYAMGRARTMTKKLLMGNEAFAHAALEAGVRVVAGYPGTPSSELIETVAKLHDDGAARGIHVEWSTNEKSALELLAGASYTGARCLFTCKQVGLNVASDALMSLNYVGVKGGMVLFVADDPGPISSQTEQDTRRFASFAKLPVLDPATPDQGFAMMQAAFDLSERYHTPVIVRPTTRINHASTFFDVADATDARPVPDEGFERDPKWVIFPRRAYQAHGEINERLAAIAHDFAV
;
A
#
# COMPACT_ATOMS: atom_id res chain seq x y z
N MET A 1 3.10 16.16 16.08
CA MET A 1 1.64 15.95 16.21
C MET A 1 1.00 16.29 14.86
N PHE A 2 0.80 15.28 14.01
CA PHE A 2 0.31 15.51 12.66
C PHE A 2 -1.15 15.89 12.66
N HIS A 3 -1.47 17.14 12.32
CA HIS A 3 -2.84 17.58 12.04
C HIS A 3 -3.12 17.34 10.55
N VAL A 4 -3.56 16.12 10.21
CA VAL A 4 -4.13 15.84 8.91
C VAL A 4 -5.57 16.38 8.90
N LYS A 5 -5.78 17.59 8.40
CA LYS A 5 -7.12 18.07 8.09
C LYS A 5 -7.58 17.34 6.81
N HIS A 6 -8.41 16.32 7.00
CA HIS A 6 -9.09 15.66 5.90
C HIS A 6 -10.07 16.63 5.23
N LEU A 7 -9.80 16.94 3.96
CA LEU A 7 -10.85 17.42 3.04
C LEU A 7 -11.71 16.20 2.67
N TYR A 8 -12.78 15.97 3.42
CA TYR A 8 -13.80 15.02 3.02
C TYR A 8 -14.59 15.61 1.85
N ALA A 9 -14.46 15.00 0.64
CA ALA A 9 -15.49 15.12 -0.37
C ALA A 9 -16.80 14.59 0.23
N MET A 10 -17.91 15.30 -0.02
CA MET A 10 -19.25 14.99 0.51
C MET A 10 -19.73 13.61 0.01
N GLY A 11 -19.29 12.55 0.65
CA GLY A 11 -19.84 11.21 0.53
C GLY A 11 -20.96 11.01 1.56
N ARG A 12 -21.90 10.11 1.28
CA ARG A 12 -22.92 9.65 2.24
C ARG A 12 -22.27 9.44 3.61
N ALA A 13 -22.92 9.92 4.68
CA ALA A 13 -22.46 9.69 6.06
C ALA A 13 -22.23 8.17 6.24
N ARG A 14 -20.98 7.79 6.47
CA ARG A 14 -20.62 6.40 6.73
C ARG A 14 -21.03 6.06 8.15
N THR A 15 -21.75 4.95 8.33
CA THR A 15 -21.97 4.40 9.67
C THR A 15 -20.64 3.82 10.15
N MET A 16 -20.24 4.21 11.36
CA MET A 16 -19.00 3.77 11.98
C MET A 16 -19.34 2.87 13.18
N THR A 17 -18.67 1.75 13.29
CA THR A 17 -18.81 0.83 14.41
C THR A 17 -17.46 0.62 15.09
N LYS A 18 -17.48 0.65 16.43
CA LYS A 18 -16.30 0.35 17.22
C LYS A 18 -16.09 -1.15 17.29
N LYS A 19 -14.96 -1.61 16.76
CA LYS A 19 -14.59 -3.04 16.71
C LYS A 19 -13.26 -3.28 17.40
N LEU A 20 -13.13 -4.40 18.09
CA LEU A 20 -11.84 -4.92 18.53
C LEU A 20 -11.22 -5.66 17.33
N LEU A 21 -10.13 -5.14 16.80
CA LEU A 21 -9.47 -5.67 15.62
C LEU A 21 -8.00 -5.94 15.90
N MET A 22 -7.49 -6.98 15.29
CA MET A 22 -6.06 -7.21 15.12
C MET A 22 -5.46 -6.20 14.13
N GLY A 23 -4.18 -5.87 14.24
CA GLY A 23 -3.53 -4.89 13.37
C GLY A 23 -3.75 -5.16 11.88
N ASN A 24 -3.56 -6.40 11.42
CA ASN A 24 -3.82 -6.77 10.01
C ASN A 24 -5.28 -6.50 9.59
N GLU A 25 -6.26 -6.79 10.46
CA GLU A 25 -7.67 -6.50 10.20
C GLU A 25 -7.92 -4.99 10.13
N ALA A 26 -7.32 -4.25 11.06
CA ALA A 26 -7.43 -2.78 11.09
C ALA A 26 -6.81 -2.15 9.82
N PHE A 27 -5.67 -2.66 9.34
CA PHE A 27 -5.03 -2.19 8.10
C PHE A 27 -5.86 -2.48 6.86
N ALA A 28 -6.59 -3.62 6.84
CA ALA A 28 -7.56 -3.93 5.80
C ALA A 28 -8.70 -2.90 5.76
N HIS A 29 -9.30 -2.59 6.92
CA HIS A 29 -10.32 -1.55 7.03
C HIS A 29 -9.78 -0.17 6.60
N ALA A 30 -8.57 0.21 7.03
CA ALA A 30 -7.94 1.47 6.64
C ALA A 30 -7.75 1.61 5.13
N ALA A 31 -7.30 0.53 4.46
CA ALA A 31 -7.13 0.52 3.00
C ALA A 31 -8.48 0.61 2.26
N LEU A 32 -9.51 -0.08 2.75
CA LEU A 32 -10.85 -0.01 2.20
C LEU A 32 -11.47 1.38 2.38
N GLU A 33 -11.30 2.00 3.53
CA GLU A 33 -11.75 3.37 3.79
C GLU A 33 -11.01 4.40 2.93
N ALA A 34 -9.74 4.14 2.61
CA ALA A 34 -8.98 4.92 1.64
C ALA A 34 -9.43 4.70 0.19
N GLY A 35 -10.39 3.79 -0.05
CA GLY A 35 -10.96 3.56 -1.37
C GLY A 35 -10.09 2.68 -2.28
N VAL A 36 -9.32 1.75 -1.71
CA VAL A 36 -8.58 0.75 -2.49
C VAL A 36 -9.52 0.01 -3.44
N ARG A 37 -9.04 -0.26 -4.65
CA ARG A 37 -9.84 -0.93 -5.70
C ARG A 37 -9.29 -2.30 -6.07
N VAL A 38 -7.98 -2.48 -6.04
CA VAL A 38 -7.34 -3.75 -6.37
C VAL A 38 -6.38 -4.13 -5.26
N VAL A 39 -6.55 -5.34 -4.71
CA VAL A 39 -5.70 -5.90 -3.67
C VAL A 39 -5.17 -7.24 -4.15
N ALA A 40 -3.86 -7.40 -4.16
CA ALA A 40 -3.22 -8.65 -4.55
C ALA A 40 -1.99 -8.94 -3.69
N GLY A 41 -1.68 -10.21 -3.52
CA GLY A 41 -0.55 -10.66 -2.74
C GLY A 41 -0.28 -12.14 -2.91
N TYR A 42 0.70 -12.62 -2.15
CA TYR A 42 1.00 -14.04 -2.02
C TYR A 42 0.99 -14.43 -0.54
N PRO A 43 0.44 -15.60 -0.16
CA PRO A 43 0.30 -15.98 1.24
C PRO A 43 1.64 -15.99 1.99
N GLY A 44 1.67 -15.37 3.17
CA GLY A 44 2.86 -15.35 4.01
C GLY A 44 2.62 -14.68 5.36
N THR A 45 2.76 -15.42 6.45
CA THR A 45 2.72 -14.87 7.81
C THR A 45 3.94 -13.95 8.01
N PRO A 46 3.78 -12.71 8.51
CA PRO A 46 2.62 -12.20 9.27
C PRO A 46 1.73 -11.22 8.47
N SER A 47 1.53 -11.38 7.16
CA SER A 47 0.77 -10.43 6.34
C SER A 47 -0.56 -10.97 5.80
N SER A 48 -0.81 -12.28 5.88
CA SER A 48 -1.95 -12.94 5.20
C SER A 48 -3.31 -12.44 5.67
N GLU A 49 -3.48 -12.19 6.96
CA GLU A 49 -4.77 -11.81 7.54
C GLU A 49 -5.31 -10.49 6.99
N LEU A 50 -4.44 -9.61 6.46
CA LEU A 50 -4.88 -8.37 5.83
C LEU A 50 -5.74 -8.66 4.59
N ILE A 51 -5.21 -9.40 3.61
CA ILE A 51 -5.92 -9.69 2.37
C ILE A 51 -7.10 -10.65 2.59
N GLU A 52 -6.98 -11.57 3.56
CA GLU A 52 -8.09 -12.45 3.98
C GLU A 52 -9.25 -11.63 4.56
N THR A 53 -8.95 -10.60 5.35
CA THR A 53 -9.97 -9.67 5.87
C THR A 53 -10.63 -8.88 4.75
N VAL A 54 -9.85 -8.38 3.77
CA VAL A 54 -10.41 -7.70 2.59
C VAL A 54 -11.34 -8.65 1.82
N ALA A 55 -10.91 -9.90 1.55
CA ALA A 55 -11.71 -10.88 0.85
C ALA A 55 -13.02 -11.18 1.59
N LYS A 56 -12.95 -11.40 2.90
CA LYS A 56 -14.14 -11.62 3.72
C LYS A 56 -15.11 -10.44 3.67
N LEU A 57 -14.63 -9.21 3.84
CA LEU A 57 -15.47 -8.01 3.78
C LEU A 57 -16.08 -7.80 2.38
N HIS A 58 -15.38 -8.22 1.32
CA HIS A 58 -15.92 -8.23 -0.03
C HIS A 58 -17.06 -9.25 -0.19
N ASP A 59 -16.85 -10.50 0.25
CA ASP A 59 -17.83 -11.58 0.16
C ASP A 59 -19.09 -11.26 0.99
N ASP A 60 -18.92 -10.63 2.15
CA ASP A 60 -20.01 -10.15 3.01
C ASP A 60 -20.75 -8.90 2.44
N GLY A 61 -20.29 -8.34 1.31
CA GLY A 61 -20.88 -7.16 0.69
C GLY A 61 -20.57 -5.83 1.40
N ALA A 62 -19.69 -5.84 2.40
CA ALA A 62 -19.26 -4.66 3.13
C ALA A 62 -18.21 -3.85 2.35
N ALA A 63 -17.40 -4.49 1.50
CA ALA A 63 -16.44 -3.84 0.61
C ALA A 63 -16.85 -4.04 -0.86
N ARG A 64 -17.27 -2.95 -1.53
CA ARG A 64 -17.88 -3.03 -2.85
C ARG A 64 -16.99 -2.45 -3.94
N GLY A 65 -17.08 -3.03 -5.15
CA GLY A 65 -16.36 -2.55 -6.33
C GLY A 65 -14.85 -2.77 -6.28
N ILE A 66 -14.39 -3.70 -5.43
CA ILE A 66 -12.99 -4.10 -5.32
C ILE A 66 -12.73 -5.39 -6.10
N HIS A 67 -11.48 -5.58 -6.49
CA HIS A 67 -10.92 -6.86 -6.90
C HIS A 67 -9.89 -7.30 -5.87
N VAL A 68 -9.99 -8.54 -5.39
CA VAL A 68 -9.05 -9.12 -4.44
C VAL A 68 -8.66 -10.51 -4.88
N GLU A 69 -7.34 -10.80 -4.90
CA GLU A 69 -6.86 -12.11 -5.31
C GLU A 69 -5.54 -12.52 -4.64
N TRP A 70 -5.37 -13.82 -4.47
CA TRP A 70 -4.06 -14.42 -4.30
C TRP A 70 -3.44 -14.69 -5.67
N SER A 71 -2.28 -14.09 -5.92
CA SER A 71 -1.52 -14.32 -7.14
C SER A 71 -0.60 -15.54 -7.02
N THR A 72 -0.02 -15.99 -8.10
CA THR A 72 0.88 -17.17 -8.12
C THR A 72 2.22 -16.95 -7.42
N ASN A 73 2.66 -15.70 -7.31
CA ASN A 73 3.80 -15.24 -6.53
C ASN A 73 3.75 -13.71 -6.37
N GLU A 74 4.65 -13.15 -5.57
CA GLU A 74 4.69 -11.72 -5.26
C GLU A 74 5.00 -10.86 -6.48
N LYS A 75 5.83 -11.33 -7.42
CA LYS A 75 6.12 -10.60 -8.66
C LYS A 75 4.86 -10.44 -9.49
N SER A 76 4.12 -11.54 -9.72
CA SER A 76 2.86 -11.50 -10.48
C SER A 76 1.82 -10.58 -9.83
N ALA A 77 1.72 -10.60 -8.50
CA ALA A 77 0.84 -9.70 -7.75
C ALA A 77 1.19 -8.23 -8.00
N LEU A 78 2.48 -7.88 -7.89
CA LEU A 78 2.91 -6.51 -8.07
C LEU A 78 2.74 -6.03 -9.53
N GLU A 79 3.01 -6.88 -10.52
CA GLU A 79 2.83 -6.55 -11.93
C GLU A 79 1.35 -6.33 -12.29
N LEU A 80 0.43 -7.14 -11.76
CA LEU A 80 -1.02 -6.93 -11.87
C LEU A 80 -1.41 -5.56 -11.30
N LEU A 81 -0.95 -5.25 -10.10
CA LEU A 81 -1.25 -3.98 -9.43
C LEU A 81 -0.65 -2.77 -10.15
N ALA A 82 0.55 -2.92 -10.76
CA ALA A 82 1.15 -1.88 -11.58
C ALA A 82 0.24 -1.54 -12.78
N GLY A 83 -0.25 -2.57 -13.49
CA GLY A 83 -1.21 -2.40 -14.59
C GLY A 83 -2.49 -1.70 -14.14
N ALA A 84 -3.05 -2.07 -13.00
CA ALA A 84 -4.23 -1.43 -12.43
C ALA A 84 -3.94 0.03 -12.02
N SER A 85 -2.80 0.31 -11.39
CA SER A 85 -2.41 1.66 -11.02
C SER A 85 -2.26 2.59 -12.23
N TYR A 86 -1.79 2.09 -13.38
CA TYR A 86 -1.68 2.89 -14.61
C TYR A 86 -3.04 3.37 -15.14
N THR A 87 -4.15 2.71 -14.77
CA THR A 87 -5.50 3.19 -15.06
C THR A 87 -6.03 4.21 -14.06
N GLY A 88 -5.32 4.48 -12.97
CA GLY A 88 -5.73 5.37 -11.88
C GLY A 88 -6.39 4.66 -10.70
N ALA A 89 -6.43 3.33 -10.67
CA ALA A 89 -6.94 2.57 -9.54
C ALA A 89 -5.99 2.66 -8.33
N ARG A 90 -6.54 2.82 -7.11
CA ARG A 90 -5.78 2.61 -5.88
C ARG A 90 -5.52 1.13 -5.67
N CYS A 91 -4.25 0.77 -5.44
CA CYS A 91 -3.76 -0.59 -5.39
C CYS A 91 -3.05 -0.90 -4.07
N LEU A 92 -3.30 -2.08 -3.50
CA LEU A 92 -2.63 -2.57 -2.31
C LEU A 92 -1.94 -3.90 -2.60
N PHE A 93 -0.63 -3.91 -2.47
CA PHE A 93 0.19 -5.12 -2.49
C PHE A 93 0.43 -5.61 -1.07
N THR A 94 0.36 -6.93 -0.82
CA THR A 94 0.68 -7.51 0.48
C THR A 94 1.68 -8.65 0.38
N CYS A 95 2.71 -8.62 1.21
CA CYS A 95 3.64 -9.72 1.38
C CYS A 95 4.36 -9.67 2.74
N LYS A 96 5.01 -10.78 3.11
CA LYS A 96 6.03 -10.79 4.15
C LYS A 96 7.37 -10.28 3.59
N GLN A 97 8.31 -9.92 4.46
CA GLN A 97 9.60 -9.34 4.08
C GLN A 97 10.38 -10.13 3.02
N VAL A 98 10.40 -11.48 3.10
CA VAL A 98 11.11 -12.31 2.10
C VAL A 98 10.41 -12.33 0.75
N GLY A 99 9.09 -12.12 0.70
CA GLY A 99 8.34 -11.99 -0.55
C GLY A 99 8.70 -10.73 -1.32
N LEU A 100 9.16 -9.69 -0.64
CA LEU A 100 9.66 -8.48 -1.29
C LEU A 100 10.87 -8.76 -2.19
N ASN A 101 11.67 -9.78 -1.88
CA ASN A 101 12.79 -10.20 -2.74
C ASN A 101 12.29 -10.73 -4.09
N VAL A 102 11.17 -11.45 -4.10
CA VAL A 102 10.54 -11.97 -5.32
C VAL A 102 9.94 -10.83 -6.15
N ALA A 103 9.32 -9.85 -5.49
CA ALA A 103 8.72 -8.69 -6.14
C ALA A 103 9.75 -7.62 -6.54
N SER A 104 11.01 -7.72 -6.10
CA SER A 104 11.99 -6.64 -6.21
C SER A 104 12.29 -6.21 -7.64
N ASP A 105 12.36 -7.14 -8.59
CA ASP A 105 12.57 -6.83 -10.01
C ASP A 105 11.49 -5.90 -10.58
N ALA A 106 10.23 -6.27 -10.36
CA ALA A 106 9.09 -5.45 -10.78
C ALA A 106 9.06 -4.11 -10.03
N LEU A 107 9.33 -4.12 -8.71
CA LEU A 107 9.31 -2.92 -7.88
C LEU A 107 10.39 -1.91 -8.27
N MET A 108 11.61 -2.37 -8.54
CA MET A 108 12.70 -1.50 -8.98
C MET A 108 12.37 -0.83 -10.31
N SER A 109 11.76 -1.54 -11.25
CA SER A 109 11.28 -0.99 -12.51
C SER A 109 10.13 -0.01 -12.31
N LEU A 110 9.17 -0.37 -11.46
CA LEU A 110 7.99 0.45 -11.15
C LEU A 110 8.38 1.80 -10.53
N ASN A 111 9.43 1.86 -9.70
CA ASN A 111 9.89 3.12 -9.12
C ASN A 111 10.38 4.12 -10.20
N TYR A 112 10.97 3.63 -11.30
CA TYR A 112 11.39 4.47 -12.43
C TYR A 112 10.22 4.91 -13.31
N VAL A 113 9.23 4.05 -13.49
CA VAL A 113 8.02 4.34 -14.26
C VAL A 113 7.07 5.26 -13.48
N GLY A 114 6.96 5.03 -12.19
CA GLY A 114 6.00 5.69 -11.32
C GLY A 114 4.62 5.03 -11.34
N VAL A 115 3.66 5.68 -10.69
CA VAL A 115 2.28 5.24 -10.57
C VAL A 115 1.31 6.37 -10.95
N LYS A 116 0.07 6.02 -11.36
CA LYS A 116 -1.02 6.99 -11.60
C LYS A 116 -2.01 6.94 -10.44
N GLY A 117 -2.63 5.80 -10.19
CA GLY A 117 -3.38 5.55 -8.96
C GLY A 117 -2.45 5.20 -7.80
N GLY A 118 -2.82 5.59 -6.58
CA GLY A 118 -2.02 5.35 -5.40
C GLY A 118 -1.70 3.86 -5.20
N MET A 119 -0.43 3.54 -5.00
CA MET A 119 0.04 2.19 -4.76
C MET A 119 0.74 2.08 -3.41
N VAL A 120 0.19 1.25 -2.55
CA VAL A 120 0.74 0.94 -1.24
C VAL A 120 1.24 -0.50 -1.22
N LEU A 121 2.47 -0.67 -0.75
CA LEU A 121 3.06 -1.97 -0.49
C LEU A 121 3.07 -2.23 1.01
N PHE A 122 2.18 -3.09 1.47
CA PHE A 122 2.19 -3.59 2.83
C PHE A 122 3.19 -4.73 2.95
N VAL A 123 4.31 -4.45 3.61
CA VAL A 123 5.40 -5.42 3.79
C VAL A 123 5.60 -5.69 5.27
N ALA A 124 5.17 -6.86 5.71
CA ALA A 124 5.24 -7.24 7.11
C ALA A 124 6.60 -7.84 7.46
N ASP A 125 7.36 -7.13 8.31
CA ASP A 125 8.65 -7.60 8.84
C ASP A 125 8.45 -8.49 10.08
N ASP A 126 9.37 -9.41 10.26
CA ASP A 126 9.39 -10.35 11.40
C ASP A 126 10.74 -10.29 12.14
N PRO A 127 11.05 -9.17 12.83
CA PRO A 127 12.32 -9.02 13.55
C PRO A 127 12.41 -9.98 14.73
N GLY A 128 13.57 -10.66 14.85
CA GLY A 128 13.74 -11.79 15.74
C GLY A 128 12.81 -12.92 15.33
N PRO A 129 13.04 -13.60 14.19
CA PRO A 129 12.03 -14.35 13.45
C PRO A 129 11.15 -15.22 14.34
N ILE A 130 9.83 -14.98 14.30
CA ILE A 130 8.82 -15.74 15.03
C ILE A 130 8.26 -16.84 14.14
N SER A 131 7.96 -16.51 12.86
CA SER A 131 7.39 -17.43 11.88
C SER A 131 8.11 -17.45 10.54
N SER A 132 9.00 -16.49 10.28
CA SER A 132 9.72 -16.37 9.01
C SER A 132 11.02 -17.20 9.01
N GLN A 133 11.45 -17.64 7.83
CA GLN A 133 12.67 -18.42 7.66
C GLN A 133 13.95 -17.59 7.91
N THR A 134 13.88 -16.28 7.64
CA THR A 134 14.98 -15.34 7.79
C THR A 134 14.48 -14.00 8.29
N GLU A 135 15.38 -13.17 8.79
CA GLU A 135 15.12 -11.79 9.16
C GLU A 135 15.63 -10.85 8.07
N GLN A 136 14.80 -9.87 7.71
CA GLN A 136 15.16 -8.78 6.80
C GLN A 136 14.58 -7.46 7.33
N ASP A 137 15.30 -6.38 7.11
CA ASP A 137 14.83 -5.04 7.46
C ASP A 137 14.37 -4.32 6.19
N THR A 138 13.06 -4.27 5.98
CA THR A 138 12.44 -3.60 4.82
C THR A 138 12.79 -2.11 4.74
N ARG A 139 13.15 -1.46 5.85
CA ARG A 139 13.62 -0.06 5.84
C ARG A 139 14.92 0.08 5.05
N ARG A 140 15.81 -0.90 5.13
CA ARG A 140 17.05 -0.93 4.34
C ARG A 140 16.79 -1.20 2.87
N PHE A 141 15.83 -2.09 2.58
CA PHE A 141 15.36 -2.29 1.21
C PHE A 141 14.74 -1.00 0.64
N ALA A 142 13.87 -0.32 1.39
CA ALA A 142 13.27 0.95 0.97
C ALA A 142 14.32 2.01 0.65
N SER A 143 15.34 2.13 1.48
CA SER A 143 16.48 3.04 1.24
C SER A 143 17.23 2.68 -0.06
N PHE A 144 17.53 1.41 -0.27
CA PHE A 144 18.17 0.92 -1.51
C PHE A 144 17.29 1.16 -2.74
N ALA A 145 16.00 0.87 -2.65
CA ALA A 145 15.03 1.07 -3.73
C ALA A 145 14.63 2.54 -3.94
N LYS A 146 15.07 3.45 -3.07
CA LYS A 146 14.68 4.88 -3.09
C LYS A 146 13.16 5.08 -3.02
N LEU A 147 12.50 4.38 -2.11
CA LEU A 147 11.08 4.46 -1.86
C LEU A 147 10.78 5.03 -0.47
N PRO A 148 9.72 5.82 -0.32
CA PRO A 148 9.26 6.23 0.99
C PRO A 148 8.74 5.03 1.78
N VAL A 149 9.04 5.00 3.09
CA VAL A 149 8.57 3.96 4.01
C VAL A 149 7.93 4.61 5.23
N LEU A 150 6.74 4.11 5.59
CA LEU A 150 6.01 4.43 6.80
C LEU A 150 6.16 3.24 7.76
N ASP A 151 6.71 3.49 8.94
CA ASP A 151 7.06 2.46 9.94
C ASP A 151 6.26 2.70 11.23
N PRO A 152 5.05 2.11 11.36
CA PRO A 152 4.19 2.35 12.51
C PRO A 152 4.75 1.70 13.78
N ALA A 153 4.64 2.40 14.91
CA ALA A 153 4.99 1.88 16.22
C ALA A 153 3.78 1.24 16.96
N THR A 154 2.55 1.50 16.49
CA THR A 154 1.30 0.97 17.07
C THR A 154 0.31 0.64 15.95
N PRO A 155 -0.69 -0.24 16.21
CA PRO A 155 -1.75 -0.49 15.24
C PRO A 155 -2.53 0.76 14.83
N ASP A 156 -2.79 1.69 15.78
CA ASP A 156 -3.48 2.96 15.51
C ASP A 156 -2.68 3.86 14.55
N GLN A 157 -1.37 3.97 14.76
CA GLN A 157 -0.51 4.68 13.82
C GLN A 157 -0.52 4.01 12.44
N GLY A 158 -0.47 2.67 12.40
CA GLY A 158 -0.52 1.93 11.16
C GLY A 158 -1.82 2.13 10.38
N PHE A 159 -2.96 2.20 11.09
CA PHE A 159 -4.26 2.53 10.49
C PHE A 159 -4.22 3.90 9.80
N ALA A 160 -3.76 4.93 10.50
CA ALA A 160 -3.64 6.28 9.95
C ALA A 160 -2.59 6.35 8.81
N MET A 161 -1.46 5.68 8.98
CA MET A 161 -0.40 5.64 7.96
C MET A 161 -0.85 4.91 6.68
N MET A 162 -1.65 3.84 6.79
CA MET A 162 -2.20 3.13 5.64
C MET A 162 -3.07 4.06 4.77
N GLN A 163 -3.93 4.86 5.39
CA GLN A 163 -4.76 5.84 4.67
C GLN A 163 -3.89 6.93 4.02
N ALA A 164 -2.95 7.51 4.79
CA ALA A 164 -2.05 8.55 4.30
C ALA A 164 -1.12 8.08 3.18
N ALA A 165 -0.75 6.79 3.17
CA ALA A 165 0.14 6.21 2.17
C ALA A 165 -0.42 6.30 0.75
N PHE A 166 -1.74 6.12 0.56
CA PHE A 166 -2.37 6.27 -0.75
C PHE A 166 -2.29 7.70 -1.26
N ASP A 167 -2.56 8.69 -0.40
CA ASP A 167 -2.50 10.10 -0.76
C ASP A 167 -1.06 10.55 -1.05
N LEU A 168 -0.09 10.06 -0.26
CA LEU A 168 1.33 10.29 -0.51
C LEU A 168 1.75 9.69 -1.85
N SER A 169 1.34 8.45 -2.13
CA SER A 169 1.65 7.77 -3.39
C SER A 169 1.12 8.53 -4.60
N GLU A 170 -0.12 9.01 -4.56
CA GLU A 170 -0.73 9.81 -5.63
C GLU A 170 -0.03 11.17 -5.78
N ARG A 171 0.25 11.85 -4.67
CA ARG A 171 0.89 13.17 -4.68
C ARG A 171 2.27 13.15 -5.32
N TYR A 172 3.05 12.10 -5.08
CA TYR A 172 4.43 12.00 -5.54
C TYR A 172 4.63 10.98 -6.68
N HIS A 173 3.55 10.38 -7.17
CA HIS A 173 3.58 9.36 -8.23
C HIS A 173 4.59 8.24 -7.98
N THR A 174 4.63 7.72 -6.75
CA THR A 174 5.58 6.69 -6.32
C THR A 174 4.90 5.61 -5.49
N PRO A 175 5.33 4.36 -5.58
CA PRO A 175 4.92 3.37 -4.59
C PRO A 175 5.35 3.80 -3.18
N VAL A 176 4.53 3.47 -2.19
CA VAL A 176 4.81 3.76 -0.77
C VAL A 176 4.78 2.46 0.02
N ILE A 177 5.82 2.21 0.81
CA ILE A 177 5.88 1.04 1.68
C ILE A 177 5.27 1.40 3.05
N VAL A 178 4.35 0.56 3.52
CA VAL A 178 3.91 0.53 4.92
C VAL A 178 4.51 -0.74 5.53
N ARG A 179 5.37 -0.56 6.54
CA ARG A 179 6.19 -1.63 7.12
C ARG A 179 5.85 -1.87 8.58
N PRO A 180 4.78 -2.59 8.91
CA PRO A 180 4.56 -3.03 10.28
C PRO A 180 5.41 -4.27 10.62
N THR A 181 5.58 -4.52 11.91
CA THR A 181 6.20 -5.74 12.41
C THR A 181 5.14 -6.76 12.82
N THR A 182 5.53 -8.04 12.96
CA THR A 182 4.67 -9.12 13.46
C THR A 182 3.91 -8.72 14.73
N ARG A 183 4.59 -8.03 15.66
CA ARG A 183 3.95 -7.60 16.93
C ARG A 183 2.83 -6.61 16.71
N ILE A 184 2.98 -5.68 15.76
CA ILE A 184 1.97 -4.69 15.42
C ILE A 184 0.83 -5.35 14.63
N ASN A 185 1.17 -6.25 13.70
CA ASN A 185 0.19 -6.96 12.89
C ASN A 185 -0.78 -7.81 13.73
N HIS A 186 -0.28 -8.39 14.83
CA HIS A 186 -1.04 -9.28 15.69
C HIS A 186 -1.48 -8.64 17.02
N ALA A 187 -1.14 -7.39 17.29
CA ALA A 187 -1.68 -6.67 18.44
C ALA A 187 -3.12 -6.25 18.17
N SER A 188 -3.99 -6.40 19.17
CA SER A 188 -5.41 -6.04 19.06
C SER A 188 -5.73 -4.79 19.88
N THR A 189 -6.50 -3.89 19.29
CA THR A 189 -7.06 -2.71 19.96
C THR A 189 -8.41 -2.34 19.35
N PHE A 190 -9.06 -1.32 19.89
CA PHE A 190 -10.36 -0.86 19.40
C PHE A 190 -10.20 0.21 18.32
N PHE A 191 -10.91 0.02 17.21
CA PHE A 191 -10.98 0.97 16.11
C PHE A 191 -12.42 1.35 15.81
N ASP A 192 -12.63 2.61 15.46
CA ASP A 192 -13.88 3.05 14.84
C ASP A 192 -13.71 2.89 13.33
N VAL A 193 -14.42 1.94 12.72
CA VAL A 193 -14.32 1.59 11.31
C VAL A 193 -15.66 1.70 10.60
N ALA A 194 -15.63 2.00 9.31
CA ALA A 194 -16.82 2.05 8.49
C ALA A 194 -17.46 0.66 8.33
N ASP A 195 -18.79 0.57 8.45
CA ASP A 195 -19.53 -0.69 8.29
C ASP A 195 -19.55 -1.16 6.84
N ALA A 196 -19.48 -0.22 5.90
CA ALA A 196 -19.37 -0.51 4.48
C ALA A 196 -18.55 0.56 3.75
N THR A 197 -17.82 0.13 2.73
CA THR A 197 -16.95 0.97 1.90
C THR A 197 -17.19 0.69 0.42
N ASP A 198 -16.99 1.70 -0.40
CA ASP A 198 -16.97 1.57 -1.85
C ASP A 198 -15.55 1.88 -2.37
N ALA A 199 -15.07 1.09 -3.31
CA ALA A 199 -13.84 1.39 -4.01
C ALA A 199 -13.93 2.76 -4.71
N ARG A 200 -12.84 3.53 -4.67
CA ARG A 200 -12.78 4.79 -5.41
C ARG A 200 -12.93 4.52 -6.91
N PRO A 201 -13.79 5.27 -7.62
CA PRO A 201 -13.91 5.14 -9.06
C PRO A 201 -12.57 5.33 -9.77
N VAL A 202 -12.35 4.57 -10.82
CA VAL A 202 -11.23 4.81 -11.73
C VAL A 202 -11.60 6.03 -12.59
N PRO A 203 -10.66 6.94 -12.87
CA PRO A 203 -10.89 8.06 -13.78
C PRO A 203 -11.38 7.59 -15.17
N ASP A 204 -12.28 8.34 -15.79
CA ASP A 204 -12.90 7.96 -17.06
C ASP A 204 -11.88 7.79 -18.20
N GLU A 205 -10.79 8.56 -18.17
CA GLU A 205 -9.70 8.45 -19.15
C GLU A 205 -8.93 7.12 -19.07
N GLY A 206 -9.00 6.42 -17.94
CA GLY A 206 -8.36 5.13 -17.74
C GLY A 206 -6.84 5.15 -17.98
N PHE A 207 -6.34 4.21 -18.79
CA PHE A 207 -4.93 4.16 -19.18
C PHE A 207 -4.66 5.13 -20.33
N GLU A 208 -3.79 6.10 -20.09
CA GLU A 208 -3.30 7.04 -21.08
C GLU A 208 -1.90 6.65 -21.54
N ARG A 209 -1.68 6.62 -22.85
CA ARG A 209 -0.35 6.35 -23.42
C ARG A 209 0.58 7.51 -23.13
N ASP A 210 1.71 7.22 -22.48
CA ASP A 210 2.78 8.17 -22.19
C ASP A 210 4.14 7.46 -22.41
N PRO A 211 5.12 8.12 -23.02
CA PRO A 211 6.47 7.55 -23.18
C PRO A 211 7.13 7.15 -21.85
N LYS A 212 6.71 7.73 -20.73
CA LYS A 212 7.23 7.39 -19.38
C LYS A 212 6.97 5.94 -18.98
N TRP A 213 5.94 5.29 -19.55
CA TRP A 213 5.60 3.90 -19.26
C TRP A 213 6.57 2.90 -19.90
N VAL A 214 7.48 3.37 -20.76
CA VAL A 214 8.47 2.52 -21.44
C VAL A 214 9.87 2.86 -20.94
N ILE A 215 10.49 1.91 -20.21
CA ILE A 215 11.86 2.11 -19.69
C ILE A 215 12.86 1.76 -20.79
N PHE A 216 13.74 2.71 -21.08
CA PHE A 216 14.93 2.54 -21.92
C PHE A 216 16.06 3.45 -21.40
N PRO A 217 17.33 3.28 -21.78
CA PRO A 217 18.46 3.91 -21.09
C PRO A 217 18.33 5.41 -20.88
N ARG A 218 17.90 6.18 -21.89
CA ARG A 218 17.72 7.63 -21.78
C ARG A 218 16.62 7.99 -20.76
N ARG A 219 15.49 7.27 -20.78
CA ARG A 219 14.38 7.49 -19.84
C ARG A 219 14.79 7.10 -18.42
N ALA A 220 15.52 5.99 -18.25
CA ALA A 220 16.03 5.57 -16.97
C ALA A 220 16.97 6.61 -16.34
N TYR A 221 17.86 7.21 -17.14
CA TYR A 221 18.73 8.29 -16.68
C TYR A 221 17.94 9.50 -16.18
N GLN A 222 16.93 9.93 -16.92
CA GLN A 222 16.05 11.04 -16.53
C GLN A 222 15.27 10.72 -15.26
N ALA A 223 14.64 9.53 -15.22
CA ALA A 223 13.85 9.06 -14.07
C ALA A 223 14.70 8.98 -12.79
N HIS A 224 15.99 8.66 -12.89
CA HIS A 224 16.87 8.64 -11.72
C HIS A 224 17.00 10.04 -11.08
N GLY A 225 17.11 11.10 -11.89
CA GLY A 225 17.06 12.49 -11.41
C GLY A 225 15.72 12.80 -10.74
N GLU A 226 14.61 12.49 -11.42
CA GLU A 226 13.24 12.69 -10.90
C GLU A 226 12.99 11.95 -9.58
N ILE A 227 13.55 10.74 -9.41
CA ILE A 227 13.47 9.98 -8.15
C ILE A 227 14.19 10.72 -7.01
N ASN A 228 15.38 11.26 -7.26
CA ASN A 228 16.12 11.99 -6.24
C ASN A 228 15.43 13.30 -5.84
N GLU A 229 14.90 14.06 -6.81
CA GLU A 229 14.13 15.28 -6.56
C GLU A 229 12.86 14.98 -5.77
N ARG A 230 12.15 13.93 -6.13
CA ARG A 230 10.94 13.45 -5.44
C ARG A 230 11.24 13.08 -3.98
N LEU A 231 12.33 12.35 -3.71
CA LEU A 231 12.73 12.00 -2.35
C LEU A 231 13.07 13.23 -1.52
N ALA A 232 13.77 14.22 -2.12
CA ALA A 232 14.07 15.48 -1.46
C ALA A 232 12.79 16.26 -1.12
N ALA A 233 11.83 16.31 -2.03
CA ALA A 233 10.52 16.93 -1.80
C ALA A 233 9.74 16.23 -0.68
N ILE A 234 9.70 14.89 -0.68
CA ILE A 234 9.08 14.12 0.40
C ILE A 234 9.77 14.41 1.73
N ALA A 235 11.10 14.38 1.78
CA ALA A 235 11.85 14.67 2.99
C ALA A 235 11.57 16.08 3.53
N HIS A 236 11.48 17.08 2.64
CA HIS A 236 11.12 18.44 3.02
C HIS A 236 9.70 18.55 3.59
N ASP A 237 8.73 17.92 2.95
CA ASP A 237 7.33 18.01 3.34
C ASP A 237 7.02 17.25 4.65
N PHE A 238 7.86 16.29 5.02
CA PHE A 238 7.78 15.50 6.25
C PHE A 238 8.90 15.83 7.26
N ALA A 239 9.74 16.84 7.00
CA ALA A 239 10.68 17.35 7.98
C ALA A 239 9.90 17.97 9.15
N VAL A 240 10.21 17.53 10.39
CA VAL A 240 9.63 18.02 11.64
C VAL A 240 10.60 18.97 12.31
#